data_49eca729ecdb81e4f79448dac3b85a73
#
_entry.id   49eca729ecdb81e4f79448dac3b85a73
#
_cell.length_a   1.000
_cell.length_b   1.000
_cell.length_c   1.000
_cell.angle_alpha   90.00
_cell.angle_beta   90.00
_cell.angle_gamma   90.00
#
_symmetry.space_group_name_H-M   'P 1'
#
loop_
_entity.id
_entity.type
_entity.pdbx_description
1 polymer ?
#
loop_
_entity_poly.entity_id
_entity_poly.type
_entity_poly.pdbx_seq_one_letter_code
_entity_poly.pdbx_strand_id
1 'polypeptide(L)'
;MNPKLTGRVRLGAAYLVVGSLLVATGGTLTTAVGAAQTAQGSWPYANGDLANTRDATGSAISLQNVSQLKKLWTFTLKGNAASSVGGVGTLAAGPIVVNGIAYMQDLHSNVYALSLATGRLMWEYVVNKPERSGPGPNGVAVVDGIVYGASPTEVFALNATTGKKLWVNKKLLKKGQGTFGIQPQVADGRVYLASQYGSGPGGGVLLALNASSGALVWKFNTLVHADKGVDAVGLGSGGAWETPLVSTDGSVTFGIGNPYQTAASAIAHPSKQLYTDSDVNLDAATGKLRWYCQGVPNDFKDYDMQASPISANANGVPVVLGGGKMGYVYEMNAETGKLLWKTAVGKHNGHDNDSFKALNHKLKLTAPYRILPGSLGGILTNMALAGTTVYVATIDLPIIATSLTQVLGTKAGKQSGEVEALNLTTGKVEWDTKVKGIPDGAATVSNNLVFTSLFQGTLIAFNRSTGAIVFKQKLPDTTNSPIAIAGATVIVPAGGPKVDGKRGVSKIVAYAVP
;
A
#
# COMPACT_ATOMS: atom_id res chain seq x y z
N MET A 1 -33.12 46.19 53.95
CA MET A 1 -32.37 47.42 54.25
C MET A 1 -31.35 47.65 53.16
N ASN A 2 -31.62 48.56 52.27
CA ASN A 2 -30.67 49.30 51.44
C ASN A 2 -29.97 50.32 52.37
N PRO A 3 -28.81 50.92 52.05
CA PRO A 3 -28.56 51.66 50.82
C PRO A 3 -27.08 51.75 50.30
N LYS A 4 -27.01 52.15 49.04
CA LYS A 4 -26.37 53.35 48.44
C LYS A 4 -24.87 53.32 48.11
N LEU A 5 -24.58 53.50 46.80
CA LEU A 5 -24.18 54.73 46.04
C LEU A 5 -22.68 55.03 46.20
N THR A 6 -21.91 55.28 45.21
CA THR A 6 -21.70 56.29 44.15
C THR A 6 -20.37 55.93 43.45
N GLY A 7 -20.04 56.18 42.25
CA GLY A 7 -20.36 57.14 41.23
C GLY A 7 -19.14 57.48 40.35
N ARG A 8 -19.41 57.79 39.12
CA ARG A 8 -18.70 58.67 38.15
C ARG A 8 -17.42 58.17 37.46
N VAL A 9 -17.47 57.96 36.16
CA VAL A 9 -17.52 58.84 34.97
C VAL A 9 -16.13 59.28 34.48
N ARG A 10 -15.74 58.92 33.29
CA ARG A 10 -15.51 59.79 32.13
C ARG A 10 -14.83 59.10 30.93
N LEU A 11 -15.50 59.23 29.75
CA LEU A 11 -15.05 59.66 28.41
C LEU A 11 -13.88 58.85 27.80
N GLY A 12 -13.93 58.27 26.62
CA GLY A 12 -14.67 58.66 25.40
C GLY A 12 -13.67 58.74 24.25
N ALA A 13 -13.76 57.87 23.27
CA ALA A 13 -13.25 58.15 21.95
C ALA A 13 -14.09 57.35 20.94
N ALA A 14 -14.76 58.08 20.08
CA ALA A 14 -15.51 57.54 18.96
C ALA A 14 -14.55 57.18 17.81
N TYR A 15 -14.75 56.02 17.20
CA TYR A 15 -14.26 55.78 15.84
C TYR A 15 -15.42 55.41 14.93
N LEU A 16 -15.49 56.13 13.82
CA LEU A 16 -16.43 55.99 12.72
C LEU A 16 -16.36 54.57 12.14
N VAL A 17 -17.54 53.92 12.04
CA VAL A 17 -17.73 52.74 11.19
C VAL A 17 -18.32 53.23 9.87
N VAL A 18 -17.50 53.12 8.80
CA VAL A 18 -17.99 53.23 7.42
C VAL A 18 -18.51 51.87 7.02
N GLY A 19 -19.82 51.75 6.91
CA GLY A 19 -20.47 50.54 6.41
C GLY A 19 -20.30 50.42 4.90
N SER A 20 -19.63 49.34 4.46
CA SER A 20 -19.69 48.90 3.07
C SER A 20 -20.62 47.69 2.99
N LEU A 21 -21.74 47.87 2.32
CA LEU A 21 -22.68 46.81 1.94
C LEU A 21 -22.00 45.91 0.90
N LEU A 22 -21.64 44.70 1.24
CA LEU A 22 -21.26 43.66 0.30
C LEU A 22 -22.46 42.76 0.02
N VAL A 23 -22.95 42.85 -1.21
CA VAL A 23 -23.97 41.94 -1.75
C VAL A 23 -23.31 40.57 -1.91
N ALA A 24 -23.75 39.60 -1.13
CA ALA A 24 -23.33 38.21 -1.27
C ALA A 24 -24.07 37.57 -2.45
N THR A 25 -23.39 37.45 -3.59
CA THR A 25 -23.80 36.51 -4.64
C THR A 25 -23.45 35.11 -4.19
N GLY A 26 -24.46 34.26 -4.02
CA GLY A 26 -24.30 32.86 -3.66
C GLY A 26 -23.54 32.06 -4.75
N GLY A 27 -22.23 31.95 -4.59
CA GLY A 27 -21.42 30.98 -5.30
C GLY A 27 -21.30 29.73 -4.43
N THR A 28 -21.86 28.62 -4.87
CA THR A 28 -21.59 27.30 -4.30
C THR A 28 -20.11 27.03 -4.42
N LEU A 29 -19.40 27.09 -3.31
CA LEU A 29 -18.02 26.58 -3.19
C LEU A 29 -18.09 25.05 -3.33
N THR A 30 -17.94 24.54 -4.56
CA THR A 30 -17.53 23.17 -4.78
C THR A 30 -16.10 23.05 -4.27
N THR A 31 -15.93 22.57 -3.05
CA THR A 31 -14.63 22.12 -2.56
C THR A 31 -14.23 20.91 -3.42
N ALA A 32 -13.44 21.15 -4.46
CA ALA A 32 -12.68 20.10 -5.10
C ALA A 32 -11.78 19.49 -4.01
N VAL A 33 -12.03 18.23 -3.67
CA VAL A 33 -11.11 17.41 -2.87
C VAL A 33 -9.91 17.15 -3.79
N GLY A 34 -9.02 18.14 -3.91
CA GLY A 34 -7.72 17.96 -4.52
C GLY A 34 -6.91 17.04 -3.61
N ALA A 35 -6.39 15.92 -4.17
CA ALA A 35 -5.33 15.19 -3.53
C ALA A 35 -4.27 16.21 -3.06
N ALA A 36 -3.96 16.21 -1.77
CA ALA A 36 -2.97 17.13 -1.22
C ALA A 36 -1.64 16.84 -1.94
N GLN A 37 -1.18 17.79 -2.77
CA GLN A 37 0.13 17.68 -3.41
C GLN A 37 1.18 17.51 -2.31
N THR A 38 2.03 16.48 -2.44
CA THR A 38 3.16 16.31 -1.52
C THR A 38 3.99 17.59 -1.53
N ALA A 39 4.26 18.15 -0.35
CA ALA A 39 5.08 19.35 -0.26
C ALA A 39 6.42 19.11 -0.98
N GLN A 40 6.91 20.10 -1.74
CA GLN A 40 8.16 19.97 -2.48
C GLN A 40 9.29 19.52 -1.54
N GLY A 41 9.90 18.36 -1.83
CA GLY A 41 10.95 17.75 -1.00
C GLY A 41 10.46 16.83 0.12
N SER A 42 9.21 16.40 0.14
CA SER A 42 8.67 15.42 1.08
C SER A 42 7.97 14.25 0.38
N TRP A 43 7.85 13.14 1.12
CA TRP A 43 7.04 11.96 0.79
C TRP A 43 6.47 11.44 2.12
N PRO A 44 5.45 12.13 2.66
CA PRO A 44 5.09 12.03 4.08
C PRO A 44 4.31 10.77 4.45
N TYR A 45 3.76 10.04 3.48
CA TYR A 45 2.99 8.83 3.69
C TYR A 45 3.55 7.67 2.85
N ALA A 46 3.18 6.43 3.17
CA ALA A 46 3.64 5.22 2.50
C ALA A 46 3.48 5.28 0.97
N ASN A 47 2.37 5.85 0.51
CA ASN A 47 2.04 6.04 -0.90
C ASN A 47 1.99 7.52 -1.31
N GLY A 48 2.79 8.37 -0.65
CA GLY A 48 2.90 9.79 -0.96
C GLY A 48 1.91 10.67 -0.22
N ASP A 49 0.65 10.29 -0.19
CA ASP A 49 -0.44 10.98 0.49
C ASP A 49 -1.43 10.01 1.17
N LEU A 50 -2.42 10.55 1.89
CA LEU A 50 -3.47 9.77 2.54
C LEU A 50 -4.43 9.09 1.56
N ALA A 51 -4.53 9.60 0.33
CA ALA A 51 -5.34 9.02 -0.73
C ALA A 51 -4.64 7.85 -1.44
N ASN A 52 -3.39 7.55 -1.08
CA ASN A 52 -2.52 6.53 -1.67
C ASN A 52 -2.21 6.73 -3.16
N THR A 53 -2.18 7.98 -3.64
CA THR A 53 -2.07 8.27 -5.08
C THR A 53 -0.71 7.98 -5.69
N ARG A 54 0.36 7.94 -4.89
CA ARG A 54 1.75 7.83 -5.36
C ARG A 54 2.10 8.87 -6.43
N ASP A 55 1.53 10.07 -6.28
CA ASP A 55 1.72 11.20 -7.17
C ASP A 55 2.68 12.23 -6.56
N ALA A 56 3.88 12.33 -7.13
CA ALA A 56 4.86 13.38 -6.85
C ALA A 56 4.84 14.47 -7.94
N THR A 57 3.67 14.78 -8.50
CA THR A 57 3.52 15.91 -9.41
C THR A 57 3.93 17.19 -8.68
N GLY A 58 4.82 17.98 -9.32
CA GLY A 58 5.46 19.14 -8.69
C GLY A 58 6.83 18.84 -8.08
N SER A 59 7.33 17.58 -8.15
CA SER A 59 8.73 17.28 -7.88
C SER A 59 9.65 17.96 -8.90
N ALA A 60 10.96 18.03 -8.64
CA ALA A 60 11.91 18.61 -9.59
C ALA A 60 12.26 17.68 -10.77
N ILE A 61 11.75 16.42 -10.77
CA ILE A 61 12.13 15.39 -11.75
C ILE A 61 11.08 15.31 -12.86
N SER A 62 11.54 15.44 -14.11
CA SER A 62 10.68 15.46 -15.29
C SER A 62 11.39 14.85 -16.51
N LEU A 63 10.70 14.76 -17.65
CA LEU A 63 11.30 14.32 -18.92
C LEU A 63 12.53 15.14 -19.33
N GLN A 64 12.58 16.42 -18.95
CA GLN A 64 13.66 17.33 -19.33
C GLN A 64 14.98 17.00 -18.62
N ASN A 65 14.94 16.36 -17.45
CA ASN A 65 16.12 16.14 -16.63
C ASN A 65 16.30 14.73 -16.07
N VAL A 66 15.37 13.80 -16.33
CA VAL A 66 15.46 12.42 -15.81
C VAL A 66 16.75 11.71 -16.24
N SER A 67 17.29 12.04 -17.43
CA SER A 67 18.59 11.52 -17.92
C SER A 67 19.79 12.00 -17.09
N GLN A 68 19.61 13.04 -16.29
CA GLN A 68 20.63 13.60 -15.40
C GLN A 68 20.59 12.99 -13.99
N LEU A 69 19.65 12.09 -13.69
CA LEU A 69 19.60 11.38 -12.42
C LEU A 69 20.93 10.67 -12.14
N LYS A 70 21.62 11.11 -11.09
CA LYS A 70 22.88 10.53 -10.63
C LYS A 70 22.75 10.06 -9.20
N LYS A 71 23.53 9.03 -8.86
CA LYS A 71 23.59 8.54 -7.49
C LYS A 71 24.08 9.66 -6.57
N LEU A 72 23.25 10.01 -5.59
CA LEU A 72 23.56 11.02 -4.57
C LEU A 72 24.31 10.38 -3.40
N TRP A 73 23.75 9.31 -2.83
CA TRP A 73 24.37 8.56 -1.74
C TRP A 73 23.89 7.09 -1.72
N THR A 74 24.54 6.33 -0.88
CA THR A 74 24.20 4.92 -0.60
C THR A 74 24.36 4.65 0.88
N PHE A 75 23.35 4.08 1.52
CA PHE A 75 23.42 3.52 2.86
C PHE A 75 23.41 2.00 2.78
N THR A 76 24.36 1.33 3.44
CA THR A 76 24.50 -0.13 3.42
C THR A 76 24.00 -0.72 4.72
N LEU A 77 23.05 -1.67 4.65
CA LEU A 77 22.57 -2.42 5.81
C LEU A 77 23.67 -3.33 6.34
N LYS A 78 23.77 -3.47 7.66
CA LYS A 78 24.80 -4.24 8.36
C LYS A 78 24.17 -5.21 9.37
N GLY A 79 24.96 -6.17 9.83
CA GLY A 79 24.53 -7.12 10.86
C GLY A 79 23.35 -7.98 10.44
N ASN A 80 22.40 -8.21 11.35
CA ASN A 80 21.19 -8.98 11.09
C ASN A 80 20.33 -8.35 9.99
N ALA A 81 20.27 -7.02 9.93
CA ALA A 81 19.54 -6.26 8.90
C ALA A 81 19.98 -6.61 7.47
N ALA A 82 21.19 -7.09 7.28
CA ALA A 82 21.70 -7.54 5.98
C ALA A 82 21.28 -8.98 5.61
N SER A 83 20.68 -9.73 6.52
CA SER A 83 20.22 -11.10 6.23
C SER A 83 18.81 -11.12 5.65
N SER A 84 18.55 -12.05 4.72
CA SER A 84 17.25 -12.23 4.12
C SER A 84 16.26 -12.88 5.09
N VAL A 85 15.06 -12.35 5.15
CA VAL A 85 13.94 -12.91 5.92
C VAL A 85 13.06 -13.73 5.01
N GLY A 86 12.86 -15.01 5.35
CA GLY A 86 11.91 -15.89 4.65
C GLY A 86 12.07 -16.00 3.13
N GLY A 87 13.26 -15.67 2.58
CA GLY A 87 13.49 -15.63 1.14
C GLY A 87 13.01 -14.37 0.42
N VAL A 88 12.39 -13.42 1.13
CA VAL A 88 11.83 -12.19 0.55
C VAL A 88 12.76 -10.98 0.57
N GLY A 89 13.98 -11.13 1.07
CA GLY A 89 14.98 -10.06 1.11
C GLY A 89 15.13 -9.41 2.48
N THR A 90 15.53 -8.14 2.50
CA THR A 90 15.77 -7.36 3.72
C THR A 90 14.91 -6.10 3.79
N LEU A 91 14.44 -5.62 2.66
CA LEU A 91 13.62 -4.41 2.52
C LEU A 91 12.44 -4.74 1.61
N ALA A 92 11.23 -4.32 1.98
CA ALA A 92 10.02 -4.53 1.18
C ALA A 92 9.05 -3.32 1.23
N ALA A 93 9.25 -2.37 2.16
CA ALA A 93 8.44 -1.17 2.30
C ALA A 93 9.07 0.06 1.62
N GLY A 94 8.23 1.02 1.27
CA GLY A 94 8.67 2.32 0.74
C GLY A 94 9.20 3.25 1.84
N PRO A 95 10.15 4.15 1.51
CA PRO A 95 10.62 5.19 2.41
C PRO A 95 9.54 6.23 2.70
N ILE A 96 9.59 6.81 3.91
CA ILE A 96 8.87 8.05 4.27
C ILE A 96 9.90 9.18 4.32
N VAL A 97 9.57 10.33 3.76
CA VAL A 97 10.44 11.51 3.79
C VAL A 97 9.71 12.69 4.40
N VAL A 98 10.18 13.13 5.57
CA VAL A 98 9.62 14.27 6.31
C VAL A 98 10.78 15.13 6.83
N ASN A 99 10.70 16.43 6.63
CA ASN A 99 11.66 17.41 7.14
C ASN A 99 13.12 17.07 6.81
N GLY A 100 13.38 16.60 5.56
CA GLY A 100 14.73 16.26 5.11
C GLY A 100 15.32 14.98 5.70
N ILE A 101 14.49 14.14 6.32
CA ILE A 101 14.87 12.85 6.91
C ILE A 101 14.10 11.74 6.19
N ALA A 102 14.82 10.73 5.73
CA ALA A 102 14.25 9.51 5.18
C ALA A 102 14.16 8.43 6.27
N TYR A 103 12.95 7.95 6.53
CA TYR A 103 12.67 6.90 7.51
C TYR A 103 12.35 5.60 6.77
N MET A 104 12.93 4.50 7.24
CA MET A 104 12.70 3.17 6.69
C MET A 104 12.70 2.12 7.79
N GLN A 105 12.01 1.01 7.53
CA GLN A 105 12.05 -0.20 8.35
C GLN A 105 12.49 -1.38 7.49
N ASP A 106 13.33 -2.25 8.06
CA ASP A 106 13.74 -3.49 7.42
C ASP A 106 12.84 -4.67 7.83
N LEU A 107 13.02 -5.82 7.19
CA LEU A 107 12.25 -7.03 7.48
C LEU A 107 12.62 -7.71 8.81
N HIS A 108 13.66 -7.23 9.52
CA HIS A 108 13.94 -7.55 10.92
C HIS A 108 13.32 -6.54 11.89
N SER A 109 12.50 -5.62 11.36
CA SER A 109 11.79 -4.57 12.11
C SER A 109 12.66 -3.47 12.69
N ASN A 110 13.96 -3.39 12.31
CA ASN A 110 14.80 -2.26 12.68
C ASN A 110 14.36 -1.00 11.91
N VAL A 111 14.43 0.15 12.56
CA VAL A 111 14.03 1.43 11.97
C VAL A 111 15.26 2.33 11.82
N TYR A 112 15.38 2.96 10.67
CA TYR A 112 16.47 3.87 10.31
C TYR A 112 15.94 5.26 10.02
N ALA A 113 16.62 6.29 10.53
CA ALA A 113 16.45 7.67 10.09
C ALA A 113 17.75 8.13 9.43
N LEU A 114 17.65 8.50 8.15
CA LEU A 114 18.78 8.91 7.33
C LEU A 114 18.60 10.37 6.89
N SER A 115 19.66 11.15 6.89
CA SER A 115 19.65 12.48 6.25
C SER A 115 19.34 12.33 4.75
N LEU A 116 18.29 12.96 4.26
CA LEU A 116 17.93 12.94 2.83
C LEU A 116 19.07 13.48 1.94
N ALA A 117 19.75 14.52 2.40
CA ALA A 117 20.81 15.17 1.64
C ALA A 117 22.09 14.33 1.53
N THR A 118 22.42 13.51 2.55
CA THR A 118 23.75 12.86 2.65
C THR A 118 23.71 11.36 2.81
N GLY A 119 22.56 10.77 3.12
CA GLY A 119 22.42 9.35 3.47
C GLY A 119 23.06 8.97 4.82
N ARG A 120 23.53 9.96 5.60
CA ARG A 120 24.12 9.72 6.93
C ARG A 120 23.05 9.22 7.88
N LEU A 121 23.37 8.13 8.60
CA LEU A 121 22.54 7.62 9.69
C LEU A 121 22.47 8.66 10.82
N MET A 122 21.25 9.07 11.16
CA MET A 122 20.97 9.98 12.28
C MET A 122 20.72 9.18 13.55
N TRP A 123 19.87 8.15 13.45
CA TRP A 123 19.62 7.18 14.51
C TRP A 123 19.10 5.86 13.90
N GLU A 124 19.23 4.80 14.69
CA GLU A 124 18.71 3.47 14.41
C GLU A 124 17.98 2.96 15.67
N TYR A 125 16.81 2.35 15.47
CA TYR A 125 16.11 1.58 16.49
C TYR A 125 16.21 0.10 16.15
N VAL A 126 16.94 -0.66 16.96
CA VAL A 126 17.21 -2.08 16.73
C VAL A 126 16.23 -2.95 17.51
N VAL A 127 15.53 -3.83 16.80
CA VAL A 127 14.68 -4.86 17.40
C VAL A 127 15.51 -6.13 17.58
N ASN A 128 16.07 -6.31 18.79
CA ASN A 128 16.99 -7.40 19.15
C ASN A 128 16.29 -8.76 19.36
N LYS A 129 15.25 -9.06 18.59
CA LYS A 129 14.59 -10.36 18.70
C LYS A 129 14.66 -11.10 17.35
N PRO A 130 14.94 -12.42 17.36
CA PRO A 130 14.96 -13.23 16.14
C PRO A 130 13.56 -13.55 15.60
N GLU A 131 12.55 -12.77 15.98
CA GLU A 131 11.19 -12.94 15.48
C GLU A 131 11.17 -12.63 13.99
N ARG A 132 10.78 -13.60 13.20
CA ARG A 132 10.61 -13.44 11.76
C ARG A 132 9.43 -12.50 11.51
N SER A 133 9.67 -11.37 10.88
CA SER A 133 8.61 -10.62 10.23
C SER A 133 7.97 -11.50 9.15
N GLY A 134 6.67 -11.36 8.95
CA GLY A 134 6.01 -11.94 7.78
C GLY A 134 6.61 -11.39 6.49
N PRO A 135 6.31 -11.96 5.32
CA PRO A 135 6.85 -11.52 4.03
C PRO A 135 6.28 -10.19 3.53
N GLY A 136 5.38 -9.55 4.26
CA GLY A 136 4.76 -8.30 3.83
C GLY A 136 5.65 -7.07 4.01
N PRO A 137 5.23 -5.91 3.46
CA PRO A 137 6.00 -4.69 3.46
C PRO A 137 6.05 -4.07 4.87
N ASN A 138 6.98 -4.54 5.68
CA ASN A 138 7.21 -4.04 7.02
C ASN A 138 7.80 -2.62 6.93
N GLY A 139 7.01 -1.61 7.29
CA GLY A 139 7.38 -0.21 7.13
C GLY A 139 6.87 0.68 8.25
N VAL A 140 7.24 1.95 8.21
CA VAL A 140 6.84 2.95 9.21
C VAL A 140 5.90 4.00 8.62
N ALA A 141 5.11 4.63 9.49
CA ALA A 141 4.47 5.93 9.23
C ALA A 141 5.11 7.00 10.11
N VAL A 142 5.13 8.25 9.66
CA VAL A 142 5.71 9.37 10.41
C VAL A 142 4.73 10.54 10.40
N VAL A 143 4.17 10.86 11.58
CA VAL A 143 3.20 11.94 11.75
C VAL A 143 3.50 12.68 13.04
N ASP A 144 3.44 14.01 13.02
CA ASP A 144 3.60 14.89 14.18
C ASP A 144 4.86 14.60 15.03
N GLY A 145 5.99 14.31 14.37
CA GLY A 145 7.26 14.02 15.05
C GLY A 145 7.33 12.65 15.72
N ILE A 146 6.42 11.74 15.38
CA ILE A 146 6.37 10.36 15.89
C ILE A 146 6.48 9.38 14.74
N VAL A 147 7.33 8.37 14.89
CA VAL A 147 7.47 7.23 13.99
C VAL A 147 6.65 6.07 14.56
N TYR A 148 5.73 5.53 13.78
CA TYR A 148 4.93 4.36 14.12
C TYR A 148 5.38 3.18 13.27
N GLY A 149 5.62 2.04 13.90
CA GLY A 149 6.04 0.81 13.24
C GLY A 149 5.54 -0.43 13.96
N ALA A 150 5.76 -1.58 13.35
CA ALA A 150 5.41 -2.87 13.93
C ALA A 150 6.56 -3.87 13.79
N SER A 151 6.65 -4.79 14.75
CA SER A 151 7.33 -6.07 14.61
C SER A 151 6.27 -7.18 14.53
N PRO A 152 6.61 -8.44 14.29
CA PRO A 152 5.60 -9.50 14.14
C PRO A 152 4.57 -9.59 15.27
N THR A 153 4.93 -9.18 16.48
CA THR A 153 4.10 -9.37 17.68
C THR A 153 3.76 -8.08 18.44
N GLU A 154 4.35 -6.95 18.04
CA GLU A 154 4.15 -5.68 18.74
C GLU A 154 4.03 -4.50 17.78
N VAL A 155 3.35 -3.46 18.23
CA VAL A 155 3.29 -2.15 17.58
C VAL A 155 3.94 -1.13 18.50
N PHE A 156 4.73 -0.23 17.96
CA PHE A 156 5.48 0.74 18.73
C PHE A 156 5.43 2.15 18.13
N ALA A 157 5.68 3.15 18.97
CA ALA A 157 5.94 4.51 18.54
C ALA A 157 7.30 4.98 19.07
N LEU A 158 8.02 5.73 18.22
CA LEU A 158 9.32 6.31 18.50
C LEU A 158 9.27 7.81 18.29
N ASN A 159 10.07 8.55 19.04
CA ASN A 159 10.34 9.97 18.76
C ASN A 159 11.11 10.08 17.44
N ALA A 160 10.60 10.81 16.47
CA ALA A 160 11.17 10.91 15.12
C ALA A 160 12.57 11.56 15.08
N THR A 161 12.88 12.43 16.05
CA THR A 161 14.19 13.11 16.12
C THR A 161 15.26 12.22 16.74
N THR A 162 14.90 11.39 17.74
CA THR A 162 15.87 10.68 18.59
C THR A 162 15.85 9.17 18.47
N GLY A 163 14.83 8.59 17.82
CA GLY A 163 14.61 7.14 17.78
C GLY A 163 14.21 6.52 19.13
N LYS A 164 14.05 7.32 20.19
CA LYS A 164 13.66 6.81 21.51
C LYS A 164 12.22 6.34 21.51
N LYS A 165 11.99 5.16 22.11
CA LYS A 165 10.66 4.57 22.24
C LYS A 165 9.76 5.41 23.13
N LEU A 166 8.56 5.74 22.64
CA LEU A 166 7.51 6.46 23.37
C LEU A 166 6.54 5.46 24.02
N TRP A 167 6.04 4.51 23.24
CA TRP A 167 5.20 3.43 23.73
C TRP A 167 5.38 2.15 22.90
N VAL A 168 4.92 1.02 23.45
CA VAL A 168 4.83 -0.27 22.77
C VAL A 168 3.58 -1.02 23.27
N ASN A 169 2.85 -1.67 22.35
CA ASN A 169 1.74 -2.55 22.67
C ASN A 169 2.01 -3.96 22.13
N LYS A 170 2.04 -4.96 23.04
CA LYS A 170 2.33 -6.38 22.77
C LYS A 170 1.08 -7.29 22.91
N LYS A 171 -0.08 -6.70 23.18
CA LYS A 171 -1.31 -7.44 23.55
C LYS A 171 -2.41 -7.31 22.46
N LEU A 172 -2.02 -7.01 21.24
CA LEU A 172 -2.97 -6.73 20.16
C LEU A 172 -3.48 -7.98 19.45
N LEU A 173 -2.62 -8.99 19.29
CA LEU A 173 -2.96 -10.23 18.60
C LEU A 173 -3.15 -11.38 19.60
N LYS A 174 -4.18 -12.20 19.34
CA LYS A 174 -4.39 -13.48 20.02
C LYS A 174 -3.74 -14.60 19.19
N LYS A 175 -3.56 -15.78 19.79
CA LYS A 175 -3.10 -16.98 19.08
C LYS A 175 -4.01 -17.24 17.87
N GLY A 176 -3.42 -17.45 16.71
CA GLY A 176 -4.15 -17.69 15.46
C GLY A 176 -4.57 -16.42 14.70
N GLN A 177 -4.30 -15.22 15.20
CA GLN A 177 -4.60 -13.96 14.49
C GLN A 177 -3.42 -13.45 13.63
N GLY A 178 -2.44 -14.30 13.35
CA GLY A 178 -1.30 -13.98 12.50
C GLY A 178 -0.22 -13.13 13.17
N THR A 179 0.49 -12.36 12.35
CA THR A 179 1.58 -11.46 12.75
C THR A 179 1.44 -10.12 12.03
N PHE A 180 2.06 -9.07 12.57
CA PHE A 180 2.17 -7.81 11.85
C PHE A 180 3.28 -7.88 10.79
N GLY A 181 3.06 -7.24 9.66
CA GLY A 181 4.01 -7.14 8.55
C GLY A 181 3.49 -6.12 7.53
N ILE A 182 3.04 -4.97 8.01
CA ILE A 182 2.37 -3.92 7.26
C ILE A 182 3.11 -2.59 7.45
N GLN A 183 3.07 -1.73 6.45
CA GLN A 183 3.37 -0.31 6.62
C GLN A 183 2.07 0.40 7.08
N PRO A 184 2.00 0.89 8.33
CA PRO A 184 0.77 1.44 8.88
C PRO A 184 0.39 2.77 8.23
N GLN A 185 -0.90 3.13 8.31
CA GLN A 185 -1.37 4.49 8.01
C GLN A 185 -1.77 5.20 9.30
N VAL A 186 -1.46 6.50 9.40
CA VAL A 186 -1.79 7.29 10.58
C VAL A 186 -2.55 8.54 10.16
N ALA A 187 -3.74 8.71 10.73
CA ALA A 187 -4.58 9.90 10.52
C ALA A 187 -5.53 10.07 11.71
N ASP A 188 -5.96 11.28 11.98
CA ASP A 188 -6.98 11.63 12.98
C ASP A 188 -6.73 11.02 14.37
N GLY A 189 -5.46 11.02 14.80
CA GLY A 189 -5.04 10.48 16.10
C GLY A 189 -5.14 8.95 16.20
N ARG A 190 -5.21 8.23 15.08
CA ARG A 190 -5.27 6.77 15.02
C ARG A 190 -4.17 6.18 14.15
N VAL A 191 -3.69 5.00 14.54
CA VAL A 191 -2.81 4.14 13.76
C VAL A 191 -3.64 2.98 13.21
N TYR A 192 -3.76 2.89 11.89
CA TYR A 192 -4.47 1.82 11.20
C TYR A 192 -3.48 0.80 10.67
N LEU A 193 -3.71 -0.46 11.00
CA LEU A 193 -2.85 -1.57 10.62
C LEU A 193 -3.63 -2.89 10.61
N ALA A 194 -3.00 -3.95 10.13
CA ALA A 194 -3.60 -5.26 10.03
C ALA A 194 -2.59 -6.37 10.33
N SER A 195 -3.09 -7.57 10.60
CA SER A 195 -2.26 -8.77 10.66
C SER A 195 -2.31 -9.56 9.36
N GLN A 196 -1.24 -10.28 9.10
CA GLN A 196 -1.12 -11.27 8.03
C GLN A 196 -1.34 -12.69 8.58
N TYR A 197 -1.73 -13.63 7.73
CA TYR A 197 -1.76 -15.08 8.02
C TYR A 197 -2.54 -15.48 9.26
N GLY A 198 -3.76 -14.98 9.43
CA GLY A 198 -4.62 -15.43 10.50
C GLY A 198 -5.09 -16.87 10.32
N SER A 199 -4.61 -17.83 11.15
CA SER A 199 -4.95 -19.27 11.08
C SER A 199 -6.05 -19.70 12.03
N GLY A 200 -6.55 -18.80 12.87
CA GLY A 200 -7.62 -19.07 13.82
C GLY A 200 -9.00 -18.67 13.30
N PRO A 201 -10.05 -18.98 14.07
CA PRO A 201 -11.39 -18.47 13.79
C PRO A 201 -11.39 -16.94 13.67
N GLY A 202 -11.95 -16.41 12.59
CA GLY A 202 -11.99 -14.98 12.30
C GLY A 202 -10.88 -14.47 11.36
N GLY A 203 -9.91 -15.32 10.97
CA GLY A 203 -8.84 -14.98 10.03
C GLY A 203 -7.86 -13.95 10.56
N GLY A 204 -7.35 -13.07 9.66
CA GLY A 204 -6.59 -11.88 10.02
C GLY A 204 -7.45 -10.85 10.75
N VAL A 205 -6.80 -9.81 11.25
CA VAL A 205 -7.51 -8.71 11.94
C VAL A 205 -7.08 -7.36 11.42
N LEU A 206 -8.04 -6.47 11.25
CA LEU A 206 -7.83 -5.04 11.01
C LEU A 206 -7.99 -4.30 12.33
N LEU A 207 -7.15 -3.29 12.57
CA LEU A 207 -7.06 -2.61 13.87
C LEU A 207 -6.95 -1.09 13.69
N ALA A 208 -7.54 -0.37 14.64
CA ALA A 208 -7.17 1.01 14.91
C ALA A 208 -6.66 1.13 16.34
N LEU A 209 -5.55 1.83 16.52
CA LEU A 209 -4.98 2.16 17.82
C LEU A 209 -5.04 3.66 18.02
N ASN A 210 -5.14 4.08 19.28
CA ASN A 210 -4.89 5.48 19.65
C ASN A 210 -3.41 5.80 19.40
N ALA A 211 -3.12 6.82 18.61
CA ALA A 211 -1.76 7.15 18.19
C ALA A 211 -0.87 7.61 19.37
N SER A 212 -1.44 8.29 20.38
CA SER A 212 -0.66 8.80 21.53
C SER A 212 -0.30 7.74 22.56
N SER A 213 -1.09 6.66 22.68
CA SER A 213 -0.94 5.65 23.75
C SER A 213 -0.72 4.22 23.24
N GLY A 214 -0.99 3.94 21.94
CA GLY A 214 -1.00 2.59 21.40
C GLY A 214 -2.15 1.71 21.89
N ALA A 215 -3.13 2.27 22.61
CA ALA A 215 -4.30 1.54 23.09
C ALA A 215 -5.21 1.12 21.92
N LEU A 216 -5.75 -0.09 21.98
CA LEU A 216 -6.72 -0.58 20.98
C LEU A 216 -8.00 0.26 21.03
N VAL A 217 -8.40 0.81 19.88
CA VAL A 217 -9.68 1.53 19.69
C VAL A 217 -10.73 0.54 19.21
N TRP A 218 -10.46 -0.16 18.12
CA TRP A 218 -11.34 -1.19 17.59
C TRP A 218 -10.54 -2.29 16.87
N LYS A 219 -11.20 -3.44 16.68
CA LYS A 219 -10.70 -4.60 15.96
C LYS A 219 -11.81 -5.19 15.11
N PHE A 220 -11.52 -5.50 13.86
CA PHE A 220 -12.40 -6.18 12.90
C PHE A 220 -11.76 -7.49 12.45
N ASN A 221 -12.49 -8.61 12.52
CA ASN A 221 -12.04 -9.90 12.02
C ASN A 221 -12.37 -10.01 10.52
N THR A 222 -11.42 -10.49 9.73
CA THR A 222 -11.56 -10.56 8.27
C THR A 222 -12.34 -11.78 7.78
N LEU A 223 -12.58 -12.77 8.64
CA LEU A 223 -13.49 -13.90 8.38
C LEU A 223 -14.71 -13.82 9.28
N VAL A 224 -15.91 -13.84 8.68
CA VAL A 224 -17.18 -13.80 9.42
C VAL A 224 -17.50 -15.17 10.02
N HIS A 225 -17.25 -16.23 9.28
CA HIS A 225 -17.43 -17.61 9.69
C HIS A 225 -16.20 -18.42 9.28
N ALA A 226 -15.72 -19.28 10.18
CA ALA A 226 -14.73 -20.28 9.84
C ALA A 226 -15.43 -21.41 9.05
N ASP A 227 -15.60 -21.20 7.74
CA ASP A 227 -16.17 -22.21 6.87
C ASP A 227 -15.20 -23.41 6.75
N LYS A 228 -15.76 -24.62 6.63
CA LYS A 228 -14.97 -25.81 6.31
C LYS A 228 -14.24 -25.59 4.98
N GLY A 229 -12.93 -25.74 4.98
CA GLY A 229 -12.11 -25.54 3.81
C GLY A 229 -11.32 -24.22 3.76
N VAL A 230 -11.68 -23.22 4.58
CA VAL A 230 -10.86 -22.04 4.78
C VAL A 230 -9.62 -22.45 5.57
N ASP A 231 -8.45 -22.02 5.10
CA ASP A 231 -7.16 -22.40 5.69
C ASP A 231 -6.95 -23.93 5.77
N ALA A 232 -7.41 -24.65 4.74
CA ALA A 232 -7.31 -26.10 4.64
C ALA A 232 -5.87 -26.64 4.77
N VAL A 233 -4.88 -25.78 4.65
CA VAL A 233 -3.45 -26.12 4.70
C VAL A 233 -2.69 -25.44 5.84
N GLY A 234 -3.39 -24.72 6.73
CA GLY A 234 -2.78 -24.06 7.88
C GLY A 234 -1.87 -22.89 7.52
N LEU A 235 -2.04 -22.28 6.34
CA LEU A 235 -1.25 -21.13 5.91
C LEU A 235 -1.80 -19.79 6.41
N GLY A 236 -3.02 -19.79 6.93
CA GLY A 236 -3.73 -18.59 7.37
C GLY A 236 -4.46 -17.88 6.24
N SER A 237 -5.52 -17.17 6.56
CA SER A 237 -6.41 -16.55 5.58
C SER A 237 -6.92 -15.19 6.02
N GLY A 238 -7.36 -14.38 5.04
CA GLY A 238 -7.93 -13.05 5.26
C GLY A 238 -6.95 -12.06 5.86
N GLY A 239 -5.65 -12.20 5.63
CA GLY A 239 -4.65 -11.22 6.06
C GLY A 239 -4.69 -9.95 5.24
N ALA A 240 -4.12 -8.85 5.78
CA ALA A 240 -3.86 -7.63 5.03
C ALA A 240 -2.46 -7.13 5.36
N TRP A 241 -1.73 -6.60 4.37
CA TRP A 241 -0.34 -6.19 4.53
C TRP A 241 0.05 -4.93 3.77
N GLU A 242 -0.77 -4.48 2.83
CA GLU A 242 -0.56 -3.19 2.17
C GLU A 242 -1.20 -2.04 2.98
N THR A 243 -0.69 -0.84 2.80
CA THR A 243 -1.13 0.35 3.54
C THR A 243 -2.61 0.65 3.28
N PRO A 244 -3.45 0.78 4.31
CA PRO A 244 -4.86 1.10 4.13
C PRO A 244 -5.07 2.53 3.63
N LEU A 245 -6.19 2.76 2.97
CA LEU A 245 -6.68 4.09 2.61
C LEU A 245 -7.45 4.70 3.76
N VAL A 246 -7.11 5.91 4.19
CA VAL A 246 -7.93 6.71 5.11
C VAL A 246 -8.57 7.84 4.32
N SER A 247 -9.89 7.83 4.23
CA SER A 247 -10.65 8.79 3.42
C SER A 247 -11.19 9.95 4.25
N THR A 248 -11.38 11.10 3.62
CA THR A 248 -11.90 12.32 4.26
C THR A 248 -13.36 12.22 4.70
N ASP A 249 -14.08 11.20 4.23
CA ASP A 249 -15.46 10.88 4.65
C ASP A 249 -15.54 10.15 5.99
N GLY A 250 -14.40 9.97 6.68
CA GLY A 250 -14.30 9.24 7.94
C GLY A 250 -14.34 7.73 7.78
N SER A 251 -13.95 7.21 6.63
CA SER A 251 -13.79 5.77 6.41
C SER A 251 -12.32 5.34 6.30
N VAL A 252 -12.09 4.03 6.51
CA VAL A 252 -10.82 3.37 6.25
C VAL A 252 -11.04 2.11 5.42
N THR A 253 -10.31 1.97 4.30
CA THR A 253 -10.42 0.83 3.39
C THR A 253 -9.15 -0.02 3.42
N PHE A 254 -9.32 -1.34 3.54
CA PHE A 254 -8.24 -2.33 3.51
C PHE A 254 -8.45 -3.31 2.36
N GLY A 255 -7.37 -3.61 1.63
CA GLY A 255 -7.33 -4.77 0.74
C GLY A 255 -7.06 -6.05 1.53
N ILE A 256 -7.85 -7.08 1.32
CA ILE A 256 -7.81 -8.35 2.07
C ILE A 256 -7.31 -9.47 1.16
N GLY A 257 -6.45 -10.30 1.71
CA GLY A 257 -5.91 -11.47 1.03
C GLY A 257 -6.83 -12.69 1.03
N ASN A 258 -6.35 -13.74 0.41
CA ASN A 258 -7.06 -14.95 0.04
C ASN A 258 -7.40 -15.90 1.21
N PRO A 259 -8.22 -16.95 0.97
CA PRO A 259 -8.58 -17.95 1.98
C PRO A 259 -7.60 -19.13 2.09
N TYR A 260 -6.56 -19.22 1.26
CA TYR A 260 -5.58 -20.33 1.22
C TYR A 260 -6.23 -21.73 1.15
N GLN A 261 -7.20 -21.92 0.29
CA GLN A 261 -7.79 -23.25 0.05
C GLN A 261 -7.26 -23.92 -1.22
N THR A 262 -7.53 -25.21 -1.36
CA THR A 262 -7.21 -25.97 -2.58
C THR A 262 -8.35 -25.90 -3.59
N ALA A 263 -8.05 -26.19 -4.89
CA ALA A 263 -9.11 -26.32 -5.89
C ALA A 263 -10.10 -27.43 -5.56
N ALA A 264 -9.62 -28.56 -5.01
CA ALA A 264 -10.48 -29.66 -4.55
C ALA A 264 -11.45 -29.20 -3.45
N SER A 265 -10.96 -28.42 -2.47
CA SER A 265 -11.79 -27.87 -1.39
C SER A 265 -12.82 -26.86 -1.93
N ALA A 266 -12.40 -25.94 -2.80
CA ALA A 266 -13.26 -24.94 -3.41
C ALA A 266 -14.41 -25.55 -4.23
N ILE A 267 -14.16 -26.70 -4.89
CA ILE A 267 -15.17 -27.45 -5.65
C ILE A 267 -16.11 -28.24 -4.74
N ALA A 268 -15.57 -28.88 -3.70
CA ALA A 268 -16.34 -29.71 -2.79
C ALA A 268 -17.19 -28.92 -1.79
N HIS A 269 -16.68 -27.77 -1.35
CA HIS A 269 -17.27 -26.93 -0.30
C HIS A 269 -17.31 -25.45 -0.73
N PRO A 270 -18.05 -25.11 -1.81
CA PRO A 270 -18.08 -23.75 -2.33
C PRO A 270 -18.70 -22.78 -1.33
N SER A 271 -17.97 -21.69 -1.05
CA SER A 271 -18.37 -20.63 -0.13
C SER A 271 -17.77 -19.29 -0.56
N LYS A 272 -18.46 -18.19 -0.30
CA LYS A 272 -17.90 -16.84 -0.57
C LYS A 272 -16.71 -16.49 0.31
N GLN A 273 -16.63 -17.08 1.50
CA GLN A 273 -15.53 -16.88 2.46
C GLN A 273 -15.26 -15.39 2.75
N LEU A 274 -16.33 -14.68 3.14
CA LEU A 274 -16.26 -13.26 3.42
C LEU A 274 -15.39 -13.00 4.68
N TYR A 275 -14.41 -12.03 4.58
CA TYR A 275 -14.22 -11.05 3.51
C TYR A 275 -12.89 -11.24 2.76
N THR A 276 -12.48 -12.48 2.45
CA THR A 276 -11.26 -12.70 1.66
C THR A 276 -11.38 -12.09 0.26
N ASP A 277 -10.24 -11.75 -0.34
CA ASP A 277 -10.12 -11.20 -1.71
C ASP A 277 -11.05 -10.01 -1.97
N SER A 278 -11.12 -9.10 -0.99
CA SER A 278 -12.03 -7.96 -1.01
C SER A 278 -11.33 -6.67 -0.63
N ASP A 279 -11.83 -5.55 -1.14
CA ASP A 279 -11.69 -4.27 -0.44
C ASP A 279 -12.80 -4.17 0.60
N VAL A 280 -12.41 -3.90 1.85
CA VAL A 280 -13.31 -3.76 3.00
C VAL A 280 -13.22 -2.34 3.54
N ASN A 281 -14.33 -1.61 3.50
CA ASN A 281 -14.44 -0.24 4.01
C ASN A 281 -15.15 -0.24 5.35
N LEU A 282 -14.50 0.37 6.34
CA LEU A 282 -14.96 0.46 7.71
C LEU A 282 -15.14 1.94 8.11
N ASP A 283 -16.03 2.18 9.04
CA ASP A 283 -16.06 3.45 9.76
C ASP A 283 -14.78 3.61 10.57
N ALA A 284 -14.02 4.65 10.30
CA ALA A 284 -12.68 4.86 10.87
C ALA A 284 -12.71 5.06 12.40
N ALA A 285 -13.81 5.56 12.95
CA ALA A 285 -13.94 5.79 14.38
C ALA A 285 -14.32 4.53 15.16
N THR A 286 -15.15 3.67 14.58
CA THR A 286 -15.80 2.54 15.29
C THR A 286 -15.40 1.17 14.78
N GLY A 287 -14.79 1.07 13.59
CA GLY A 287 -14.49 -0.21 12.93
C GLY A 287 -15.71 -0.96 12.41
N LYS A 288 -16.88 -0.34 12.37
CA LYS A 288 -18.09 -0.95 11.80
C LYS A 288 -17.98 -1.01 10.28
N LEU A 289 -18.39 -2.16 9.71
CA LEU A 289 -18.45 -2.34 8.27
C LEU A 289 -19.41 -1.33 7.64
N ARG A 290 -18.93 -0.60 6.62
CA ARG A 290 -19.77 0.23 5.75
C ARG A 290 -20.14 -0.54 4.49
N TRP A 291 -19.12 -1.08 3.78
CA TRP A 291 -19.29 -1.89 2.59
C TRP A 291 -18.07 -2.79 2.34
N TYR A 292 -18.23 -3.74 1.43
CA TYR A 292 -17.12 -4.52 0.87
C TYR A 292 -17.37 -4.77 -0.63
N CYS A 293 -16.29 -4.96 -1.38
CA CYS A 293 -16.31 -5.41 -2.77
C CYS A 293 -15.39 -6.61 -2.93
N GLN A 294 -15.96 -7.81 -3.09
CA GLN A 294 -15.19 -9.03 -3.25
C GLN A 294 -14.84 -9.25 -4.71
N GLY A 295 -13.54 -9.21 -5.03
CA GLY A 295 -13.03 -9.41 -6.40
C GLY A 295 -13.09 -10.87 -6.83
N VAL A 296 -12.75 -11.81 -5.93
CA VAL A 296 -12.68 -13.25 -6.21
C VAL A 296 -13.31 -14.05 -5.07
N PRO A 297 -14.60 -14.41 -5.15
CA PRO A 297 -15.22 -15.30 -4.15
C PRO A 297 -14.72 -16.74 -4.34
N ASN A 298 -14.61 -17.49 -3.23
CA ASN A 298 -14.22 -18.91 -3.25
C ASN A 298 -12.86 -19.15 -3.93
N ASP A 299 -11.87 -18.28 -3.65
CA ASP A 299 -10.55 -18.35 -4.31
C ASP A 299 -9.74 -19.58 -3.88
N PHE A 300 -9.03 -20.16 -4.85
CA PHE A 300 -8.08 -21.27 -4.68
C PHE A 300 -6.77 -21.07 -5.47
N LYS A 301 -6.52 -19.81 -5.90
CA LYS A 301 -5.41 -19.46 -6.78
C LYS A 301 -4.42 -18.50 -6.14
N ASP A 302 -4.65 -18.14 -4.87
CA ASP A 302 -3.88 -17.13 -4.14
C ASP A 302 -4.02 -15.74 -4.78
N TYR A 303 -5.27 -15.32 -5.05
CA TYR A 303 -5.61 -14.09 -5.75
C TYR A 303 -5.95 -12.94 -4.81
N ASP A 304 -5.02 -12.60 -3.92
CA ASP A 304 -5.18 -11.51 -2.97
C ASP A 304 -5.62 -10.19 -3.64
N MET A 305 -6.61 -9.52 -3.07
CA MET A 305 -6.93 -8.13 -3.37
C MET A 305 -6.12 -7.22 -2.45
N GLN A 306 -4.83 -7.09 -2.76
CA GLN A 306 -3.83 -6.61 -1.79
C GLN A 306 -3.31 -5.19 -2.05
N ALA A 307 -3.41 -4.67 -3.28
CA ALA A 307 -2.89 -3.34 -3.57
C ALA A 307 -3.54 -2.30 -2.66
N SER A 308 -2.76 -1.34 -2.14
CA SER A 308 -3.32 -0.23 -1.36
C SER A 308 -4.47 0.43 -2.10
N PRO A 309 -5.67 0.50 -1.53
CA PRO A 309 -6.80 1.18 -2.19
C PRO A 309 -6.48 2.66 -2.39
N ILE A 310 -6.92 3.23 -3.51
CA ILE A 310 -6.71 4.64 -3.86
C ILE A 310 -8.03 5.38 -3.85
N SER A 311 -8.11 6.54 -3.18
CA SER A 311 -9.25 7.44 -3.25
C SER A 311 -9.12 8.38 -4.45
N ALA A 312 -10.21 8.54 -5.20
CA ALA A 312 -10.26 9.39 -6.38
C ALA A 312 -11.64 10.06 -6.56
N ASN A 313 -11.71 10.96 -7.54
CA ASN A 313 -12.97 11.54 -8.01
C ASN A 313 -13.07 11.33 -9.53
N ALA A 314 -14.00 10.49 -9.97
CA ALA A 314 -14.27 10.22 -11.37
C ALA A 314 -15.46 11.07 -11.84
N ASN A 315 -15.19 12.22 -12.49
CA ASN A 315 -16.22 13.13 -13.00
C ASN A 315 -17.26 13.55 -11.94
N GLY A 316 -16.83 13.89 -10.73
CA GLY A 316 -17.70 14.31 -9.65
C GLY A 316 -18.21 13.17 -8.76
N VAL A 317 -17.95 11.91 -9.12
CA VAL A 317 -18.29 10.74 -8.31
C VAL A 317 -17.10 10.34 -7.44
N PRO A 318 -17.21 10.33 -6.11
CA PRO A 318 -16.17 9.77 -5.25
C PRO A 318 -16.03 8.26 -5.47
N VAL A 319 -14.82 7.81 -5.72
CA VAL A 319 -14.52 6.41 -6.02
C VAL A 319 -13.34 5.89 -5.22
N VAL A 320 -13.28 4.57 -5.07
CA VAL A 320 -12.12 3.82 -4.57
C VAL A 320 -11.64 2.87 -5.66
N LEU A 321 -10.33 2.89 -5.93
CA LEU A 321 -9.69 1.92 -6.82
C LEU A 321 -9.08 0.83 -5.98
N GLY A 322 -9.25 -0.43 -6.40
CA GLY A 322 -8.61 -1.60 -5.82
C GLY A 322 -7.98 -2.48 -6.90
N GLY A 323 -7.17 -3.43 -6.49
CA GLY A 323 -6.52 -4.36 -7.40
C GLY A 323 -5.74 -5.46 -6.68
N GLY A 324 -5.32 -6.47 -7.42
CA GLY A 324 -4.59 -7.59 -6.81
C GLY A 324 -4.06 -8.61 -7.81
N LYS A 325 -3.62 -9.75 -7.28
CA LYS A 325 -2.99 -10.85 -8.02
C LYS A 325 -3.84 -11.43 -9.14
N MET A 326 -5.16 -11.24 -9.08
CA MET A 326 -6.07 -11.66 -10.16
C MET A 326 -5.85 -10.88 -11.47
N GLY A 327 -5.03 -9.80 -11.47
CA GLY A 327 -4.75 -8.99 -12.66
C GLY A 327 -5.93 -8.15 -13.12
N TYR A 328 -6.68 -7.60 -12.19
CA TYR A 328 -7.77 -6.66 -12.46
C TYR A 328 -7.62 -5.40 -11.63
N VAL A 329 -7.90 -4.25 -12.24
CA VAL A 329 -8.21 -3.00 -11.55
C VAL A 329 -9.71 -2.89 -11.40
N TYR A 330 -10.17 -2.54 -10.21
CA TYR A 330 -11.57 -2.34 -9.86
C TYR A 330 -11.78 -0.88 -9.50
N GLU A 331 -12.85 -0.27 -10.02
CA GLU A 331 -13.35 1.02 -9.52
C GLU A 331 -14.69 0.81 -8.84
N MET A 332 -14.78 1.29 -7.63
CA MET A 332 -15.96 1.18 -6.77
C MET A 332 -16.46 2.56 -6.37
N ASN A 333 -17.77 2.73 -6.28
CA ASN A 333 -18.35 3.91 -5.66
C ASN A 333 -17.92 3.97 -4.19
N ALA A 334 -17.34 5.09 -3.74
CA ALA A 334 -16.75 5.22 -2.41
C ALA A 334 -17.76 5.11 -1.27
N GLU A 335 -19.03 5.49 -1.51
CA GLU A 335 -20.08 5.46 -0.50
C GLU A 335 -20.69 4.05 -0.32
N THR A 336 -20.87 3.32 -1.44
CA THR A 336 -21.67 2.09 -1.46
C THR A 336 -20.87 0.82 -1.71
N GLY A 337 -19.61 0.92 -2.14
CA GLY A 337 -18.80 -0.21 -2.58
C GLY A 337 -19.27 -0.86 -3.89
N LYS A 338 -20.28 -0.27 -4.56
CA LYS A 338 -20.78 -0.79 -5.84
C LYS A 338 -19.70 -0.71 -6.90
N LEU A 339 -19.42 -1.85 -7.53
CA LEU A 339 -18.50 -1.92 -8.67
C LEU A 339 -19.04 -1.06 -9.83
N LEU A 340 -18.23 -0.12 -10.31
CA LEU A 340 -18.54 0.72 -11.46
C LEU A 340 -17.95 0.14 -12.74
N TRP A 341 -16.66 -0.22 -12.71
CA TRP A 341 -16.00 -0.97 -13.77
C TRP A 341 -14.87 -1.84 -13.21
N LYS A 342 -14.46 -2.85 -13.98
CA LYS A 342 -13.24 -3.59 -13.78
C LYS A 342 -12.52 -3.82 -15.10
N THR A 343 -11.19 -3.72 -15.11
CA THR A 343 -10.38 -3.89 -16.31
C THR A 343 -9.29 -4.92 -16.05
N ALA A 344 -9.16 -5.89 -16.94
CA ALA A 344 -8.07 -6.85 -16.95
C ALA A 344 -6.78 -6.15 -17.37
N VAL A 345 -5.68 -6.40 -16.64
CA VAL A 345 -4.34 -5.87 -16.89
C VAL A 345 -3.31 -6.99 -16.86
N GLY A 346 -2.26 -6.86 -17.70
CA GLY A 346 -1.31 -7.93 -17.92
C GLY A 346 -1.91 -9.09 -18.72
N LYS A 347 -1.30 -10.27 -18.64
CA LYS A 347 -1.70 -11.45 -19.41
C LYS A 347 -2.59 -12.39 -18.65
N HIS A 348 -3.65 -12.84 -19.32
CA HIS A 348 -4.63 -13.80 -18.85
C HIS A 348 -4.71 -15.02 -19.78
N ASN A 349 -5.09 -16.18 -19.25
CA ASN A 349 -5.23 -17.42 -20.02
C ASN A 349 -6.59 -18.13 -19.86
N GLY A 350 -7.64 -17.37 -19.48
CA GLY A 350 -9.02 -17.86 -19.44
C GLY A 350 -9.43 -18.57 -18.14
N HIS A 351 -8.58 -18.55 -17.12
CA HIS A 351 -8.87 -19.10 -15.78
C HIS A 351 -9.46 -18.08 -14.78
N ASP A 352 -9.75 -16.84 -15.23
CA ASP A 352 -10.18 -15.73 -14.36
C ASP A 352 -11.47 -16.04 -13.57
N ASN A 353 -12.40 -16.73 -14.21
CA ASN A 353 -13.71 -17.02 -13.65
C ASN A 353 -13.82 -18.39 -12.96
N ASP A 354 -12.71 -19.09 -12.75
CA ASP A 354 -12.76 -20.45 -12.19
C ASP A 354 -13.32 -20.49 -10.76
N SER A 355 -12.96 -19.53 -9.92
CA SER A 355 -13.49 -19.40 -8.57
C SER A 355 -15.01 -19.17 -8.57
N PHE A 356 -15.53 -18.33 -9.49
CA PHE A 356 -16.97 -18.14 -9.69
C PHE A 356 -17.67 -19.40 -10.24
N LYS A 357 -17.00 -20.13 -11.15
CA LYS A 357 -17.53 -21.41 -11.65
C LYS A 357 -17.59 -22.46 -10.55
N ALA A 358 -16.56 -22.52 -9.68
CA ALA A 358 -16.54 -23.41 -8.52
C ALA A 358 -17.66 -23.06 -7.55
N LEU A 359 -17.82 -21.77 -7.18
CA LEU A 359 -18.89 -21.30 -6.31
C LEU A 359 -20.29 -21.69 -6.82
N ASN A 360 -20.48 -21.76 -8.12
CA ASN A 360 -21.75 -22.12 -8.77
C ASN A 360 -21.84 -23.59 -9.20
N HIS A 361 -20.96 -24.48 -8.71
CA HIS A 361 -20.90 -25.90 -9.08
C HIS A 361 -20.72 -26.16 -10.58
N LYS A 362 -20.12 -25.24 -11.33
CA LYS A 362 -19.92 -25.31 -12.79
C LYS A 362 -18.48 -25.53 -13.21
N LEU A 363 -17.53 -25.54 -12.27
CA LEU A 363 -16.13 -25.74 -12.59
C LEU A 363 -15.85 -27.20 -12.93
N LYS A 364 -15.28 -27.40 -14.13
CA LYS A 364 -14.63 -28.65 -14.54
C LYS A 364 -13.16 -28.36 -14.69
N LEU A 365 -12.33 -28.81 -13.78
CA LEU A 365 -10.89 -28.59 -13.76
C LEU A 365 -10.17 -29.92 -13.58
N THR A 366 -9.17 -30.17 -14.43
CA THR A 366 -8.30 -31.34 -14.36
C THR A 366 -6.85 -30.93 -14.25
N ALA A 367 -6.10 -31.56 -13.37
CA ALA A 367 -4.66 -31.34 -13.24
C ALA A 367 -3.88 -32.20 -14.26
N PRO A 368 -2.70 -31.74 -14.75
CA PRO A 368 -2.11 -30.42 -14.46
C PRO A 368 -2.82 -29.29 -15.19
N TYR A 369 -2.86 -28.12 -14.57
CA TYR A 369 -3.40 -26.91 -15.22
C TYR A 369 -2.48 -25.71 -15.00
N ARG A 370 -2.47 -24.81 -16.00
CA ARG A 370 -1.66 -23.59 -15.99
C ARG A 370 -2.56 -22.38 -15.80
N ILE A 371 -2.18 -21.50 -14.87
CA ILE A 371 -2.89 -20.25 -14.56
C ILE A 371 -1.99 -19.06 -14.89
N LEU A 372 -2.55 -18.05 -15.54
CA LEU A 372 -1.92 -16.76 -15.80
C LEU A 372 -2.97 -15.66 -15.67
N PRO A 373 -2.76 -14.65 -14.81
CA PRO A 373 -1.65 -14.54 -13.85
C PRO A 373 -1.66 -15.66 -12.82
N GLY A 374 -0.47 -16.02 -12.31
CA GLY A 374 -0.34 -16.99 -11.22
C GLY A 374 -0.35 -16.31 -9.84
N SER A 375 -0.12 -17.09 -8.78
CA SER A 375 -0.13 -16.63 -7.38
C SER A 375 0.92 -15.54 -7.03
N LEU A 376 1.89 -15.29 -7.89
CA LEU A 376 2.84 -14.18 -7.81
C LEU A 376 2.79 -13.32 -9.09
N GLY A 377 1.65 -13.29 -9.76
CA GLY A 377 1.36 -12.50 -10.93
C GLY A 377 0.33 -11.40 -10.66
N GLY A 378 -0.13 -10.74 -11.72
CA GLY A 378 -1.10 -9.66 -11.66
C GLY A 378 -0.56 -8.39 -11.01
N ILE A 379 -1.36 -7.71 -10.22
CA ILE A 379 -1.00 -6.49 -9.49
C ILE A 379 -0.50 -6.90 -8.11
N LEU A 380 0.82 -6.94 -7.94
CA LEU A 380 1.45 -7.37 -6.68
C LEU A 380 1.84 -6.19 -5.80
N THR A 381 1.99 -5.01 -6.38
CA THR A 381 2.41 -3.77 -5.72
C THR A 381 1.47 -2.61 -6.04
N ASN A 382 1.67 -1.48 -5.34
CA ASN A 382 0.71 -0.38 -5.38
C ASN A 382 0.66 0.31 -6.74
N MET A 383 -0.55 0.67 -7.14
CA MET A 383 -0.85 1.49 -8.31
C MET A 383 -0.54 2.96 -8.02
N ALA A 384 -0.54 3.81 -9.06
CA ALA A 384 -0.51 5.25 -8.92
C ALA A 384 -1.67 5.91 -9.66
N LEU A 385 -2.10 7.07 -9.17
CA LEU A 385 -3.12 7.90 -9.80
C LEU A 385 -2.60 9.32 -9.91
N ALA A 386 -2.62 9.89 -11.12
CA ALA A 386 -2.33 11.30 -11.31
C ALA A 386 -3.25 11.92 -12.36
N GLY A 387 -3.98 12.96 -11.96
CA GLY A 387 -5.06 13.52 -12.78
C GLY A 387 -6.16 12.49 -13.00
N THR A 388 -6.44 12.15 -14.24
CA THR A 388 -7.49 11.20 -14.66
C THR A 388 -6.93 9.86 -15.13
N THR A 389 -5.68 9.54 -14.80
CA THR A 389 -5.02 8.31 -15.29
C THR A 389 -4.47 7.48 -14.14
N VAL A 390 -4.82 6.20 -14.13
CA VAL A 390 -4.32 5.17 -13.20
C VAL A 390 -3.15 4.46 -13.87
N TYR A 391 -2.03 4.31 -13.15
CA TYR A 391 -0.83 3.60 -13.63
C TYR A 391 -0.64 2.32 -12.84
N VAL A 392 -0.47 1.22 -13.55
CA VAL A 392 -0.43 -0.12 -13.00
C VAL A 392 0.83 -0.83 -13.47
N ALA A 393 1.54 -1.47 -12.54
CA ALA A 393 2.63 -2.39 -12.84
C ALA A 393 2.11 -3.82 -12.66
N THR A 394 2.15 -4.63 -13.71
CA THR A 394 1.61 -5.99 -13.72
C THR A 394 2.69 -7.04 -13.96
N ILE A 395 2.53 -8.17 -13.33
CA ILE A 395 3.48 -9.29 -13.40
C ILE A 395 2.87 -10.44 -14.20
N ASP A 396 3.51 -10.80 -15.30
CA ASP A 396 3.16 -11.92 -16.17
C ASP A 396 3.88 -13.20 -15.74
N LEU A 397 3.57 -13.71 -14.58
CA LEU A 397 4.18 -14.92 -14.06
C LEU A 397 3.14 -16.03 -13.94
N PRO A 398 3.16 -17.03 -14.84
CA PRO A 398 2.26 -18.17 -14.72
C PRO A 398 2.73 -19.15 -13.64
N ILE A 399 1.76 -19.92 -13.13
CA ILE A 399 2.00 -21.11 -12.32
C ILE A 399 1.42 -22.34 -13.00
N ILE A 400 1.94 -23.52 -12.64
CA ILE A 400 1.35 -24.82 -12.98
C ILE A 400 0.99 -25.51 -11.67
N ALA A 401 -0.27 -25.89 -11.52
CA ALA A 401 -0.73 -26.78 -10.46
C ALA A 401 -0.79 -28.21 -10.99
N THR A 402 -0.06 -29.12 -10.34
CA THR A 402 0.04 -30.54 -10.75
C THR A 402 -1.02 -31.42 -10.12
N SER A 403 -1.77 -30.88 -9.15
CA SER A 403 -2.84 -31.55 -8.41
C SER A 403 -3.92 -30.54 -8.00
N LEU A 404 -5.17 -30.96 -7.90
CA LEU A 404 -6.26 -30.16 -7.34
C LEU A 404 -6.14 -29.91 -5.82
N THR A 405 -5.28 -30.66 -5.14
CA THR A 405 -4.98 -30.49 -3.71
C THR A 405 -3.77 -29.60 -3.43
N GLN A 406 -3.13 -29.07 -4.47
CA GLN A 406 -2.02 -28.11 -4.36
C GLN A 406 -2.59 -26.70 -4.17
N VAL A 407 -2.13 -25.97 -3.14
CA VAL A 407 -2.58 -24.59 -2.86
C VAL A 407 -1.83 -23.60 -3.75
N LEU A 408 -0.49 -23.70 -3.75
CA LEU A 408 0.34 -22.84 -4.58
C LEU A 408 0.95 -23.69 -5.69
N GLY A 409 0.76 -23.27 -6.93
CA GLY A 409 1.41 -23.90 -8.08
C GLY A 409 2.92 -23.62 -8.11
N THR A 410 3.60 -24.29 -9.02
CA THR A 410 5.02 -24.04 -9.31
C THR A 410 5.17 -22.97 -10.37
N LYS A 411 6.07 -22.02 -10.18
CA LYS A 411 6.39 -20.99 -11.19
C LYS A 411 6.73 -21.63 -12.53
N ALA A 412 6.18 -21.12 -13.62
CA ALA A 412 6.37 -21.68 -14.95
C ALA A 412 6.66 -20.59 -15.99
N GLY A 413 7.70 -20.78 -16.79
CA GLY A 413 8.04 -19.92 -17.92
C GLY A 413 8.91 -18.71 -17.58
N LYS A 414 9.09 -17.85 -18.59
CA LYS A 414 9.91 -16.63 -18.46
C LYS A 414 9.15 -15.57 -17.69
N GLN A 415 9.87 -14.85 -16.84
CA GLN A 415 9.35 -13.72 -16.08
C GLN A 415 9.29 -12.48 -16.97
N SER A 416 8.13 -11.87 -17.07
CA SER A 416 7.90 -10.59 -17.73
C SER A 416 6.81 -9.81 -16.99
N GLY A 417 6.57 -8.59 -17.41
CA GLY A 417 5.48 -7.78 -16.91
C GLY A 417 5.19 -6.63 -17.86
N GLU A 418 4.25 -5.85 -17.49
CA GLU A 418 3.76 -4.71 -18.26
C GLU A 418 3.59 -3.52 -17.32
N VAL A 419 3.65 -2.31 -17.87
CA VAL A 419 3.22 -1.08 -17.17
C VAL A 419 2.15 -0.46 -18.06
N GLU A 420 1.00 -0.23 -17.48
CA GLU A 420 -0.21 0.18 -18.20
C GLU A 420 -0.75 1.48 -17.61
N ALA A 421 -1.37 2.29 -18.46
CA ALA A 421 -2.15 3.44 -18.06
C ALA A 421 -3.62 3.22 -18.40
N LEU A 422 -4.50 3.48 -17.44
CA LEU A 422 -5.93 3.34 -17.60
C LEU A 422 -6.62 4.69 -17.33
N ASN A 423 -7.62 4.99 -18.12
CA ASN A 423 -8.48 6.14 -17.86
C ASN A 423 -9.34 5.89 -16.60
N LEU A 424 -9.28 6.80 -15.65
CA LEU A 424 -9.99 6.69 -14.36
C LEU A 424 -11.50 6.48 -14.54
N THR A 425 -12.13 7.28 -15.40
CA THR A 425 -13.59 7.27 -15.54
C THR A 425 -14.13 6.05 -16.28
N THR A 426 -13.36 5.52 -17.23
CA THR A 426 -13.86 4.48 -18.14
C THR A 426 -13.19 3.12 -17.97
N GLY A 427 -12.11 3.06 -17.24
CA GLY A 427 -11.27 1.87 -17.10
C GLY A 427 -10.54 1.46 -18.39
N LYS A 428 -10.64 2.23 -19.49
CA LYS A 428 -9.99 1.89 -20.75
C LYS A 428 -8.48 2.04 -20.66
N VAL A 429 -7.75 1.07 -21.20
CA VAL A 429 -6.29 1.14 -21.34
C VAL A 429 -5.95 2.22 -22.37
N GLU A 430 -5.12 3.19 -21.97
CA GLU A 430 -4.63 4.29 -22.79
C GLU A 430 -3.31 3.92 -23.47
N TRP A 431 -2.43 3.24 -22.75
CA TRP A 431 -1.23 2.62 -23.29
C TRP A 431 -0.80 1.41 -22.43
N ASP A 432 -0.07 0.49 -23.03
CA ASP A 432 0.53 -0.69 -22.44
C ASP A 432 1.97 -0.84 -22.91
N THR A 433 2.92 -0.96 -21.99
CA THR A 433 4.34 -1.12 -22.29
C THR A 433 4.91 -2.36 -21.62
N LYS A 434 5.32 -3.32 -22.46
CA LYS A 434 5.97 -4.56 -22.01
C LYS A 434 7.39 -4.33 -21.52
N VAL A 435 7.73 -4.96 -20.39
CA VAL A 435 9.06 -4.89 -19.80
C VAL A 435 9.68 -6.28 -19.68
N LYS A 436 11.01 -6.34 -19.90
CA LYS A 436 11.78 -7.56 -19.69
C LYS A 436 12.16 -7.64 -18.21
N GLY A 437 11.33 -8.27 -17.40
CA GLY A 437 11.52 -8.38 -15.95
C GLY A 437 10.19 -8.23 -15.21
N ILE A 438 10.24 -8.30 -13.91
CA ILE A 438 9.09 -8.18 -13.02
C ILE A 438 9.04 -6.75 -12.49
N PRO A 439 8.04 -5.92 -12.84
CA PRO A 439 7.90 -4.58 -12.32
C PRO A 439 7.25 -4.62 -10.93
N ASP A 440 8.05 -4.90 -9.91
CA ASP A 440 7.63 -5.16 -8.53
C ASP A 440 7.89 -3.98 -7.57
N GLY A 441 8.22 -2.80 -8.11
CA GLY A 441 8.55 -1.62 -7.33
C GLY A 441 7.44 -0.59 -7.20
N ALA A 442 6.19 -0.97 -7.40
CA ALA A 442 5.02 -0.10 -7.52
C ALA A 442 5.13 0.95 -8.65
N ALA A 443 4.01 1.46 -9.13
CA ALA A 443 3.99 2.64 -9.98
C ALA A 443 4.14 3.92 -9.13
N THR A 444 4.85 4.93 -9.62
CA THR A 444 5.03 6.23 -8.95
C THR A 444 5.14 7.33 -9.99
N VAL A 445 4.28 8.33 -9.91
CA VAL A 445 4.28 9.45 -10.85
C VAL A 445 5.23 10.55 -10.38
N SER A 446 5.87 11.20 -11.34
CA SER A 446 6.66 12.43 -11.15
C SER A 446 6.48 13.32 -12.37
N ASN A 447 5.62 14.32 -12.28
CA ASN A 447 5.27 15.20 -13.40
C ASN A 447 4.80 14.41 -14.65
N ASN A 448 5.58 14.42 -15.72
CA ASN A 448 5.32 13.74 -16.99
C ASN A 448 6.02 12.36 -17.10
N LEU A 449 6.40 11.78 -15.96
CA LEU A 449 7.03 10.47 -15.85
C LEU A 449 6.21 9.50 -14.99
N VAL A 450 6.32 8.21 -15.28
CA VAL A 450 5.93 7.11 -14.40
C VAL A 450 7.16 6.28 -14.11
N PHE A 451 7.49 6.10 -12.84
CA PHE A 451 8.58 5.26 -12.37
C PHE A 451 8.07 3.92 -11.86
N THR A 452 8.88 2.88 -12.03
CA THR A 452 8.83 1.65 -11.25
C THR A 452 10.22 1.06 -11.14
N SER A 453 10.41 0.04 -10.31
CA SER A 453 11.63 -0.75 -10.31
C SER A 453 11.35 -2.20 -10.69
N LEU A 454 12.26 -2.79 -11.46
CA LEU A 454 12.21 -4.20 -11.79
C LEU A 454 12.86 -5.02 -10.69
N PHE A 455 12.25 -6.13 -10.35
CA PHE A 455 12.72 -7.09 -9.34
C PHE A 455 14.21 -7.46 -9.49
N GLN A 456 14.69 -7.55 -10.73
CA GLN A 456 16.08 -7.86 -11.06
C GLN A 456 17.07 -6.71 -10.78
N GLY A 457 16.60 -5.61 -10.16
CA GLY A 457 17.46 -4.49 -9.79
C GLY A 457 17.66 -3.47 -10.91
N THR A 458 16.58 -2.92 -11.43
CA THR A 458 16.61 -1.80 -12.39
C THR A 458 15.52 -0.79 -12.07
N LEU A 459 15.88 0.45 -11.79
CA LEU A 459 14.94 1.57 -11.78
C LEU A 459 14.66 1.98 -13.23
N ILE A 460 13.38 2.13 -13.58
CA ILE A 460 12.92 2.45 -14.93
C ILE A 460 11.91 3.59 -14.89
N ALA A 461 11.94 4.48 -15.87
CA ALA A 461 10.93 5.53 -16.04
C ALA A 461 10.36 5.54 -17.46
N PHE A 462 9.08 5.86 -17.52
CA PHE A 462 8.28 5.94 -18.74
C PHE A 462 7.81 7.37 -18.95
N ASN A 463 7.68 7.78 -20.19
CA ASN A 463 6.90 8.96 -20.55
C ASN A 463 5.42 8.69 -20.18
N ARG A 464 4.86 9.53 -19.34
CA ARG A 464 3.53 9.38 -18.77
C ARG A 464 2.41 9.35 -19.82
N SER A 465 2.57 10.08 -20.93
CA SER A 465 1.55 10.19 -21.98
C SER A 465 1.60 9.06 -22.99
N THR A 466 2.78 8.45 -23.21
CA THR A 466 2.98 7.50 -24.33
C THR A 466 3.38 6.10 -23.89
N GLY A 467 3.74 5.93 -22.62
CA GLY A 467 4.31 4.68 -22.11
C GLY A 467 5.75 4.40 -22.60
N ALA A 468 6.35 5.27 -23.41
CA ALA A 468 7.71 5.06 -23.91
C ALA A 468 8.73 5.04 -22.76
N ILE A 469 9.62 4.05 -22.75
CA ILE A 469 10.71 3.98 -21.77
C ILE A 469 11.72 5.08 -22.07
N VAL A 470 11.98 5.97 -21.11
CA VAL A 470 12.87 7.13 -21.27
C VAL A 470 14.09 7.10 -20.37
N PHE A 471 14.09 6.23 -19.34
CA PHE A 471 15.22 6.12 -18.42
C PHE A 471 15.35 4.71 -17.84
N LYS A 472 16.61 4.26 -17.64
CA LYS A 472 16.96 3.02 -16.93
C LYS A 472 18.22 3.22 -16.11
N GLN A 473 18.19 2.80 -14.87
CA GLN A 473 19.34 2.81 -13.95
C GLN A 473 19.47 1.45 -13.25
N LYS A 474 20.63 0.82 -13.39
CA LYS A 474 20.94 -0.41 -12.65
C LYS A 474 21.10 -0.11 -11.16
N LEU A 475 20.43 -0.91 -10.33
CA LEU A 475 20.52 -0.88 -8.87
C LEU A 475 21.62 -1.82 -8.35
N PRO A 476 22.10 -1.59 -7.12
CA PRO A 476 23.17 -2.44 -6.55
C PRO A 476 22.69 -3.83 -6.11
N ASP A 477 21.39 -4.04 -5.94
CA ASP A 477 20.77 -5.32 -5.56
C ASP A 477 19.38 -5.42 -6.21
N THR A 478 18.73 -6.57 -6.04
CA THR A 478 17.32 -6.79 -6.37
C THR A 478 16.42 -5.88 -5.53
N THR A 479 15.17 -5.69 -5.95
CA THR A 479 14.20 -4.89 -5.21
C THR A 479 12.77 -5.37 -5.47
N ASN A 480 11.96 -5.42 -4.42
CA ASN A 480 10.52 -5.56 -4.43
C ASN A 480 9.85 -4.46 -3.59
N SER A 481 10.55 -3.36 -3.39
CA SER A 481 10.09 -2.26 -2.55
C SER A 481 9.63 -1.08 -3.39
N PRO A 482 8.55 -0.41 -3.00
CA PRO A 482 8.16 0.87 -3.58
C PRO A 482 9.25 1.93 -3.41
N ILE A 483 9.41 2.80 -4.41
CA ILE A 483 10.26 3.97 -4.33
C ILE A 483 9.53 5.15 -3.67
N ALA A 484 10.29 6.12 -3.19
CA ALA A 484 9.78 7.44 -2.80
C ALA A 484 10.43 8.54 -3.64
N ILE A 485 9.66 9.59 -3.99
CA ILE A 485 10.16 10.76 -4.71
C ILE A 485 9.92 12.00 -3.85
N ALA A 486 11.01 12.61 -3.39
CA ALA A 486 10.98 13.81 -2.55
C ALA A 486 11.78 14.94 -3.19
N GLY A 487 11.10 15.92 -3.75
CA GLY A 487 11.71 17.04 -4.47
C GLY A 487 12.56 16.57 -5.65
N ALA A 488 13.86 16.80 -5.60
CA ALA A 488 14.83 16.38 -6.63
C ALA A 488 15.35 14.94 -6.45
N THR A 489 14.88 14.21 -5.43
CA THR A 489 15.49 12.94 -4.99
C THR A 489 14.54 11.75 -5.15
N VAL A 490 15.03 10.68 -5.78
CA VAL A 490 14.40 9.34 -5.79
C VAL A 490 15.14 8.45 -4.81
N ILE A 491 14.43 7.86 -3.85
CA ILE A 491 14.98 6.91 -2.88
C ILE A 491 14.50 5.52 -3.25
N VAL A 492 15.44 4.59 -3.41
CA VAL A 492 15.19 3.22 -3.83
C VAL A 492 15.75 2.27 -2.79
N PRO A 493 14.90 1.46 -2.12
CA PRO A 493 15.36 0.35 -1.32
C PRO A 493 15.83 -0.79 -2.25
N ALA A 494 17.08 -1.19 -2.15
CA ALA A 494 17.69 -2.25 -2.94
C ALA A 494 18.16 -3.38 -2.01
N GLY A 495 17.22 -4.21 -1.60
CA GLY A 495 17.43 -5.30 -0.64
C GLY A 495 16.36 -6.38 -0.77
N GLY A 496 15.91 -6.64 -2.00
CA GLY A 496 14.91 -7.65 -2.32
C GLY A 496 15.44 -9.09 -2.23
N PRO A 497 14.62 -10.05 -2.66
CA PRO A 497 15.00 -11.49 -2.65
C PRO A 497 16.15 -11.79 -3.60
N LYS A 498 16.77 -12.95 -3.40
CA LYS A 498 17.81 -13.45 -4.32
C LYS A 498 17.23 -13.78 -5.68
N VAL A 499 17.98 -13.45 -6.73
CA VAL A 499 17.74 -13.91 -8.10
C VAL A 499 18.88 -14.84 -8.50
N ASP A 500 18.55 -16.01 -9.07
CA ASP A 500 19.51 -17.03 -9.49
C ASP A 500 20.52 -17.41 -8.40
N GLY A 501 20.04 -17.50 -7.15
CA GLY A 501 20.85 -17.84 -5.98
C GLY A 501 21.83 -16.75 -5.54
N LYS A 502 21.90 -15.63 -6.25
CA LYS A 502 22.79 -14.49 -5.95
C LYS A 502 21.98 -13.31 -5.45
N ARG A 503 22.50 -12.65 -4.43
CA ARG A 503 22.02 -11.38 -3.90
C ARG A 503 23.21 -10.46 -3.72
N GLY A 504 23.04 -9.20 -4.05
CA GLY A 504 23.99 -8.14 -3.74
C GLY A 504 24.00 -7.79 -2.26
N VAL A 505 24.67 -6.71 -1.91
CA VAL A 505 24.65 -6.16 -0.56
C VAL A 505 23.48 -5.20 -0.44
N SER A 506 22.56 -5.50 0.48
CA SER A 506 21.34 -4.72 0.70
C SER A 506 21.64 -3.26 1.03
N LYS A 507 21.05 -2.36 0.27
CA LYS A 507 21.32 -0.92 0.32
C LYS A 507 20.04 -0.11 0.19
N ILE A 508 20.08 1.09 0.75
CA ILE A 508 19.16 2.17 0.41
C ILE A 508 19.95 3.14 -0.45
N VAL A 509 19.45 3.46 -1.64
CA VAL A 509 20.16 4.30 -2.60
C VAL A 509 19.32 5.52 -2.94
N ALA A 510 19.91 6.69 -2.93
CA ALA A 510 19.28 7.90 -3.45
C ALA A 510 19.92 8.31 -4.77
N TYR A 511 19.07 8.75 -5.68
CA TYR A 511 19.44 9.39 -6.94
C TYR A 511 18.83 10.79 -6.97
N ALA A 512 19.52 11.76 -7.50
CA ALA A 512 19.01 13.12 -7.62
C ALA A 512 19.33 13.71 -8.98
N VAL A 513 18.49 14.66 -9.41
CA VAL A 513 18.81 15.61 -10.48
C VAL A 513 19.52 16.81 -9.87
N PRO A 514 20.36 17.51 -10.66
CA PRO A 514 21.05 18.71 -10.21
C PRO A 514 20.12 19.81 -9.72
#